data_1ee4af39d28fe0f5ab6676d33c250d04
#
_entry.id   1ee4af39d28fe0f5ab6676d33c250d04
#
_cell.length_a   1.000
_cell.length_b   1.000
_cell.length_c   1.000
_cell.angle_alpha   90.00
_cell.angle_beta   90.00
_cell.angle_gamma   90.00
#
_symmetry.space_group_name_H-M   'P 1'
#
loop_
_entity.id
_entity.type
_entity.pdbx_description
1 polymer ?
#
loop_
_entity_poly.entity_id
_entity_poly.type
_entity_poly.pdbx_seq_one_letter_code
_entity_poly.pdbx_strand_id
1 'polypeptide(L)'
;MKRILFIIVAFLSLVACKEDLTGYNDSLQQIEEKNKEMQRRNSELENQNASQEAENEVLAARNEERERWNAEQILRNAEQGLLNDSMSHVVDSLLKERDLVLSQVVDLNGRVGDQTQNNTDQAQRNGQLRLMWEALQYRLDSLEKVLAEPAEPALLSMEFVTADNKTLRENVKCKIVGDSIIECWISGMSNLKLLTPRFTYEGTMVVIDGFEAVSGKTQIDFSRPRMVVVATSQKNRYYTIYVHSFTGLPVMTITTDGLRDVTSKDYYIGATMSLREDVRTRAAGDYVESRVNIKGRGNSSWKFPKKPFRLKFDEKISLLDMHKDKSWVLIPNYIDKSMLRNSLAFYMSRISNLDYTPENHFIELIFNGKYWGTYQLCEKVKISNHRVAVGDDGFLLEIDSRAPSESDSRYFAVPHLENAVSIKDPEVEYSDANYRYVKDFVYRADEALFSNNFTDPSTGWQAYMDMDSFVDYYLIQEIGKNLDGDLDTSCYMHLARGGKLKMGPIWDMDVAYGNISQANQTCYNPEGFYIKYAQWYTRMYKDPAFIARLKQRFNYFYSHMNEILANVNADAQYLKYSAQENNDVWHLLNVKTWPNYNIWGSYQNEVQELKVWFTNRMEWLKTQFDQM
;
A
#
# COMPACT_ATOMS: atom_id res chain seq x y z
N MET A 1 18.95 38.78 -18.77
CA MET A 1 19.87 38.09 -17.84
C MET A 1 21.38 38.34 -18.09
N LYS A 2 21.88 38.45 -19.32
CA LYS A 2 23.34 38.73 -19.56
C LYS A 2 23.84 40.10 -19.12
N ARG A 3 22.99 41.10 -18.90
CA ARG A 3 23.40 42.47 -18.45
C ARG A 3 23.48 42.64 -16.93
N ILE A 4 22.86 41.77 -16.16
CA ILE A 4 22.90 41.81 -14.68
C ILE A 4 24.16 41.11 -14.17
N LEU A 5 24.65 40.11 -14.89
CA LEU A 5 25.89 39.41 -14.52
C LEU A 5 27.15 40.28 -14.67
N PHE A 6 27.14 41.27 -15.59
CA PHE A 6 28.28 42.16 -15.81
C PHE A 6 28.40 43.27 -14.75
N ILE A 7 27.31 43.64 -14.10
CA ILE A 7 27.32 44.65 -13.03
C ILE A 7 27.80 44.05 -11.70
N ILE A 8 27.54 42.78 -11.46
CA ILE A 8 27.99 42.10 -10.25
C ILE A 8 29.52 41.81 -10.30
N VAL A 9 30.06 41.51 -11.46
CA VAL A 9 31.51 41.28 -11.62
C VAL A 9 32.29 42.62 -11.53
N ALA A 10 31.72 43.73 -11.93
CA ALA A 10 32.38 45.04 -11.85
C ALA A 10 32.37 45.67 -10.44
N PHE A 11 31.47 45.22 -9.55
CA PHE A 11 31.44 45.69 -8.15
C PHE A 11 32.37 44.91 -7.22
N LEU A 12 32.81 43.71 -7.66
CA LEU A 12 33.72 42.83 -6.89
C LEU A 12 35.19 43.12 -7.11
N SER A 13 35.57 44.00 -8.03
CA SER A 13 36.95 44.37 -8.30
C SER A 13 37.46 45.61 -7.55
N LEU A 14 36.64 46.23 -6.67
CA LEU A 14 36.92 47.51 -6.01
C LEU A 14 37.03 47.43 -4.47
N VAL A 15 36.91 46.26 -3.85
CA VAL A 15 37.12 46.10 -2.41
C VAL A 15 38.06 44.90 -2.16
N ALA A 16 39.31 45.09 -2.53
CA ALA A 16 40.40 44.22 -2.11
C ALA A 16 41.11 44.83 -0.87
N CYS A 17 40.64 44.51 0.29
CA CYS A 17 41.44 44.54 1.53
C CYS A 17 41.04 43.34 2.40
N LYS A 18 42.01 42.45 2.52
CA LYS A 18 42.18 41.37 3.50
C LYS A 18 41.09 41.30 4.58
N GLU A 19 40.26 40.23 4.49
CA GLU A 19 39.92 39.37 5.62
C GLU A 19 38.81 38.37 5.14
N ASP A 20 39.09 37.11 5.36
CA ASP A 20 38.19 35.95 5.34
C ASP A 20 37.59 35.51 4.00
N LEU A 21 38.40 34.92 3.12
CA LEU A 21 37.98 34.27 1.88
C LEU A 21 37.25 32.93 2.06
N THR A 22 37.25 32.36 3.25
CA THR A 22 36.61 31.05 3.51
C THR A 22 35.08 31.18 3.61
N GLY A 23 34.55 32.18 4.31
CA GLY A 23 33.09 32.39 4.42
C GLY A 23 32.43 32.82 3.14
N TYR A 24 33.17 33.40 2.18
CA TYR A 24 32.65 33.83 0.89
C TYR A 24 32.49 32.67 -0.11
N ASN A 25 33.44 31.72 -0.05
CA ASN A 25 33.36 30.51 -0.87
C ASN A 25 32.20 29.58 -0.45
N ASP A 26 31.97 29.44 0.85
CA ASP A 26 30.85 28.65 1.36
C ASP A 26 29.50 29.26 1.00
N SER A 27 29.40 30.58 1.00
CA SER A 27 28.18 31.31 0.58
C SER A 27 27.94 31.21 -0.94
N LEU A 28 28.99 31.23 -1.75
CA LEU A 28 28.91 31.03 -3.20
C LEU A 28 28.50 29.60 -3.54
N GLN A 29 29.06 28.63 -2.84
CA GLN A 29 28.71 27.23 -3.01
C GLN A 29 27.24 26.95 -2.64
N GLN A 30 26.74 27.54 -1.55
CA GLN A 30 25.33 27.45 -1.18
C GLN A 30 24.40 28.12 -2.21
N ILE A 31 24.82 29.23 -2.80
CA ILE A 31 24.04 29.90 -3.87
C ILE A 31 24.06 29.07 -5.16
N GLU A 32 25.18 28.44 -5.51
CA GLU A 32 25.25 27.55 -6.68
C GLU A 32 24.41 26.29 -6.48
N GLU A 33 24.41 25.71 -5.28
CA GLU A 33 23.54 24.56 -4.98
C GLU A 33 22.05 24.96 -5.05
N LYS A 34 21.67 26.09 -4.46
CA LYS A 34 20.30 26.61 -4.56
C LYS A 34 19.90 26.93 -6.00
N ASN A 35 20.78 27.47 -6.79
CA ASN A 35 20.51 27.73 -8.21
C ASN A 35 20.35 26.44 -9.02
N LYS A 36 21.17 25.41 -8.75
CA LYS A 36 20.99 24.07 -9.35
C LYS A 36 19.66 23.43 -8.94
N GLU A 37 19.31 23.59 -7.68
CA GLU A 37 18.01 23.08 -7.17
C GLU A 37 16.82 23.82 -7.79
N MET A 38 16.91 25.15 -7.95
CA MET A 38 15.88 25.94 -8.64
C MET A 38 15.80 25.60 -10.12
N GLN A 39 16.92 25.38 -10.79
CA GLN A 39 16.92 24.96 -12.20
C GLN A 39 16.27 23.57 -12.36
N ARG A 40 16.57 22.64 -11.46
CA ARG A 40 15.89 21.32 -11.45
C ARG A 40 14.39 21.47 -11.24
N ARG A 41 13.99 22.28 -10.28
CA ARG A 41 12.58 22.53 -9.96
C ARG A 41 11.83 23.22 -11.09
N ASN A 42 12.48 24.16 -11.80
CA ASN A 42 11.90 24.77 -13.00
C ASN A 42 11.75 23.75 -14.13
N SER A 43 12.73 22.89 -14.34
CA SER A 43 12.65 21.83 -15.35
C SER A 43 11.56 20.80 -15.02
N GLU A 44 11.36 20.49 -13.74
CA GLU A 44 10.26 19.64 -13.26
C GLU A 44 8.90 20.29 -13.50
N LEU A 45 8.78 21.61 -13.25
CA LEU A 45 7.57 22.39 -13.53
C LEU A 45 7.28 22.55 -15.03
N GLU A 46 8.31 22.74 -15.84
CA GLU A 46 8.17 22.76 -17.29
C GLU A 46 7.66 21.43 -17.83
N ASN A 47 8.19 20.30 -17.32
CA ASN A 47 7.70 18.98 -17.66
C ASN A 47 6.26 18.73 -17.18
N GLN A 48 5.89 19.23 -15.99
CA GLN A 48 4.53 19.15 -15.49
C GLN A 48 3.57 19.99 -16.33
N ASN A 49 3.97 21.20 -16.74
CA ASN A 49 3.16 22.06 -17.61
C ASN A 49 2.99 21.44 -18.99
N ALA A 50 4.06 20.90 -19.57
CA ALA A 50 3.98 20.20 -20.86
C ALA A 50 3.06 18.96 -20.79
N SER A 51 3.10 18.23 -19.67
CA SER A 51 2.17 17.12 -19.42
C SER A 51 0.72 17.59 -19.28
N GLN A 52 0.51 18.72 -18.63
CA GLN A 52 -0.81 19.31 -18.45
C GLN A 52 -1.37 19.88 -19.76
N GLU A 53 -0.52 20.49 -20.58
CA GLU A 53 -0.88 20.94 -21.94
C GLU A 53 -1.28 19.77 -22.83
N ALA A 54 -0.52 18.68 -22.80
CA ALA A 54 -0.84 17.46 -23.53
C ALA A 54 -2.17 16.82 -23.03
N GLU A 55 -2.42 16.82 -21.71
CA GLU A 55 -3.73 16.40 -21.17
C GLU A 55 -4.88 17.31 -21.64
N ASN A 56 -4.67 18.61 -21.70
CA ASN A 56 -5.66 19.57 -22.16
C ASN A 56 -5.94 19.43 -23.65
N GLU A 57 -4.92 19.17 -24.48
CA GLU A 57 -5.10 18.89 -25.92
C GLU A 57 -5.91 17.60 -26.14
N VAL A 58 -5.62 16.55 -25.37
CA VAL A 58 -6.40 15.31 -25.40
C VAL A 58 -7.85 15.53 -24.96
N LEU A 59 -8.07 16.37 -23.96
CA LEU A 59 -9.41 16.73 -23.50
C LEU A 59 -10.17 17.57 -24.54
N ALA A 60 -9.50 18.50 -25.21
CA ALA A 60 -10.08 19.30 -26.28
C ALA A 60 -10.49 18.40 -27.47
N ALA A 61 -9.59 17.52 -27.92
CA ALA A 61 -9.90 16.56 -28.98
C ALA A 61 -11.09 15.63 -28.63
N ARG A 62 -11.15 15.16 -27.38
CA ARG A 62 -12.30 14.37 -26.89
C ARG A 62 -13.60 15.17 -26.86
N ASN A 63 -13.54 16.45 -26.52
CA ASN A 63 -14.74 17.30 -26.52
C ASN A 63 -15.25 17.52 -27.95
N GLU A 64 -14.36 17.74 -28.91
CA GLU A 64 -14.76 17.83 -30.32
C GLU A 64 -15.35 16.52 -30.85
N GLU A 65 -14.74 15.40 -30.48
CA GLU A 65 -15.26 14.08 -30.85
C GLU A 65 -16.64 13.81 -30.25
N ARG A 66 -16.85 14.25 -29.00
CA ARG A 66 -18.14 14.17 -28.32
C ARG A 66 -19.21 15.05 -28.99
N GLU A 67 -18.85 16.24 -29.43
CA GLU A 67 -19.76 17.13 -30.15
C GLU A 67 -20.17 16.53 -31.51
N ARG A 68 -19.22 15.96 -32.24
CA ARG A 68 -19.51 15.22 -33.49
C ARG A 68 -20.43 14.03 -33.26
N TRP A 69 -20.12 13.24 -32.23
CA TRP A 69 -20.96 12.08 -31.88
C TRP A 69 -22.38 12.49 -31.50
N ASN A 70 -22.53 13.56 -30.69
CA ASN A 70 -23.85 14.09 -30.34
C ASN A 70 -24.61 14.56 -31.56
N ALA A 71 -23.96 15.23 -32.50
CA ALA A 71 -24.57 15.65 -33.75
C ALA A 71 -25.02 14.45 -34.64
N GLU A 72 -24.16 13.42 -34.72
CA GLU A 72 -24.52 12.17 -35.40
C GLU A 72 -25.70 11.45 -34.73
N GLN A 73 -25.76 11.42 -33.39
CA GLN A 73 -26.90 10.81 -32.68
C GLN A 73 -28.20 11.58 -32.90
N ILE A 74 -28.17 12.89 -32.98
CA ILE A 74 -29.32 13.72 -33.31
C ILE A 74 -29.81 13.37 -34.71
N LEU A 75 -28.90 13.24 -35.67
CA LEU A 75 -29.22 12.83 -37.05
C LEU A 75 -29.80 11.41 -37.10
N ARG A 76 -29.20 10.43 -36.47
CA ARG A 76 -29.70 9.05 -36.38
C ARG A 76 -31.07 8.97 -35.73
N ASN A 77 -31.28 9.72 -34.63
CA ASN A 77 -32.60 9.75 -33.98
C ASN A 77 -33.66 10.39 -34.87
N ALA A 78 -33.30 11.40 -35.66
CA ALA A 78 -34.21 11.98 -36.64
C ALA A 78 -34.52 11.01 -37.79
N GLU A 79 -33.52 10.30 -38.33
CA GLU A 79 -33.69 9.26 -39.33
C GLU A 79 -34.54 8.10 -38.79
N GLN A 80 -34.31 7.66 -37.54
CA GLN A 80 -35.12 6.63 -36.89
C GLN A 80 -36.57 7.06 -36.68
N GLY A 81 -36.78 8.35 -36.32
CA GLY A 81 -38.11 8.93 -36.24
C GLY A 81 -38.85 8.87 -37.58
N LEU A 82 -38.19 9.27 -38.67
CA LEU A 82 -38.73 9.20 -40.02
C LEU A 82 -39.04 7.75 -40.45
N LEU A 83 -38.16 6.80 -40.05
CA LEU A 83 -38.38 5.37 -40.34
C LEU A 83 -39.56 4.82 -39.57
N ASN A 84 -39.73 5.18 -38.30
CA ASN A 84 -40.85 4.79 -37.46
C ASN A 84 -42.17 5.37 -37.96
N ASP A 85 -42.19 6.64 -38.39
CA ASP A 85 -43.36 7.28 -39.01
C ASP A 85 -43.72 6.59 -40.32
N SER A 86 -42.72 6.27 -41.15
CA SER A 86 -42.92 5.52 -42.41
C SER A 86 -43.49 4.12 -42.16
N MET A 87 -42.96 3.40 -41.15
CA MET A 87 -43.46 2.08 -40.75
C MET A 87 -44.87 2.16 -40.18
N SER A 88 -45.21 3.18 -39.40
CA SER A 88 -46.58 3.40 -38.90
C SER A 88 -47.55 3.59 -40.05
N HIS A 89 -47.20 4.38 -41.05
CA HIS A 89 -48.04 4.57 -42.26
C HIS A 89 -48.23 3.27 -43.06
N VAL A 90 -47.16 2.44 -43.15
CA VAL A 90 -47.24 1.12 -43.82
C VAL A 90 -48.17 0.18 -43.05
N VAL A 91 -48.09 0.14 -41.72
CA VAL A 91 -48.97 -0.66 -40.85
C VAL A 91 -50.44 -0.21 -41.01
N ASP A 92 -50.69 1.09 -40.94
CA ASP A 92 -52.05 1.64 -41.13
C ASP A 92 -52.64 1.33 -42.53
N SER A 93 -51.78 1.36 -43.55
CA SER A 93 -52.20 0.98 -44.92
C SER A 93 -52.51 -0.48 -44.99
N LEU A 94 -51.69 -1.36 -44.39
CA LEU A 94 -51.96 -2.82 -44.41
C LEU A 94 -53.20 -3.21 -43.57
N LEU A 95 -53.43 -2.51 -42.45
CA LEU A 95 -54.63 -2.72 -41.65
C LEU A 95 -55.94 -2.35 -42.46
N LYS A 96 -55.89 -1.23 -43.19
CA LYS A 96 -56.99 -0.83 -44.07
C LYS A 96 -57.21 -1.83 -45.19
N GLU A 97 -56.14 -2.36 -45.80
CA GLU A 97 -56.18 -3.38 -46.83
C GLU A 97 -56.74 -4.70 -46.28
N ARG A 98 -56.34 -5.12 -45.07
CA ARG A 98 -56.92 -6.26 -44.34
C ARG A 98 -58.46 -6.09 -44.16
N ASP A 99 -58.88 -4.93 -43.66
CA ASP A 99 -60.28 -4.67 -43.37
C ASP A 99 -61.14 -4.63 -44.66
N LEU A 100 -60.54 -4.15 -45.77
CA LEU A 100 -61.17 -4.19 -47.09
C LEU A 100 -61.30 -5.63 -47.57
N VAL A 101 -60.26 -6.47 -47.41
CA VAL A 101 -60.30 -7.89 -47.77
C VAL A 101 -61.34 -8.67 -46.94
N LEU A 102 -61.38 -8.40 -45.62
CA LEU A 102 -62.37 -8.98 -44.71
C LEU A 102 -63.80 -8.60 -45.12
N SER A 103 -64.00 -7.31 -45.47
CA SER A 103 -65.31 -6.84 -45.99
C SER A 103 -65.73 -7.57 -47.29
N GLN A 104 -64.73 -7.76 -48.18
CA GLN A 104 -65.01 -8.52 -49.45
C GLN A 104 -65.29 -10.00 -49.22
N VAL A 105 -64.60 -10.62 -48.22
CA VAL A 105 -64.86 -12.02 -47.83
C VAL A 105 -66.27 -12.18 -47.21
N VAL A 106 -66.69 -11.23 -46.38
CA VAL A 106 -68.06 -11.21 -45.80
C VAL A 106 -69.11 -11.01 -46.88
N ASP A 107 -68.90 -10.10 -47.86
CA ASP A 107 -69.78 -9.88 -48.98
C ASP A 107 -69.84 -11.11 -49.88
N LEU A 108 -68.77 -11.79 -50.18
CA LEU A 108 -68.69 -13.04 -50.91
C LEU A 108 -69.43 -14.20 -50.19
N ASN A 109 -69.28 -14.34 -48.87
CA ASN A 109 -69.97 -15.33 -48.06
C ASN A 109 -71.49 -15.09 -48.04
N GLY A 110 -71.92 -13.81 -48.06
CA GLY A 110 -73.36 -13.46 -48.21
C GLY A 110 -73.94 -13.81 -49.59
N ARG A 111 -73.13 -13.79 -50.64
CA ARG A 111 -73.56 -14.10 -52.04
C ARG A 111 -73.51 -15.59 -52.40
N VAL A 112 -72.85 -16.42 -51.57
CA VAL A 112 -72.76 -17.89 -51.76
C VAL A 112 -74.09 -18.58 -51.45
N GLY A 113 -75.03 -17.90 -50.78
CA GLY A 113 -76.39 -18.45 -50.50
C GLY A 113 -77.32 -18.56 -51.71
N ASP A 114 -77.06 -17.90 -52.87
CA ASP A 114 -78.05 -17.74 -53.91
C ASP A 114 -77.68 -18.19 -55.36
N GLN A 115 -76.55 -18.83 -55.65
CA GLN A 115 -76.29 -19.28 -57.03
C GLN A 115 -75.46 -20.57 -57.15
N THR A 116 -76.16 -21.66 -57.54
CA THR A 116 -75.68 -23.01 -57.89
C THR A 116 -75.12 -23.12 -59.33
N GLN A 117 -74.56 -22.09 -59.96
CA GLN A 117 -74.11 -22.20 -61.35
C GLN A 117 -72.92 -21.27 -61.69
N ASN A 118 -71.77 -21.47 -61.11
CA ASN A 118 -70.48 -21.06 -61.67
C ASN A 118 -69.32 -21.51 -60.73
N ASN A 119 -69.19 -22.81 -60.51
CA ASN A 119 -68.24 -23.38 -59.54
C ASN A 119 -66.78 -23.28 -59.98
N THR A 120 -66.44 -23.09 -61.25
CA THR A 120 -65.02 -23.07 -61.70
C THR A 120 -64.36 -21.71 -61.50
N ASP A 121 -65.07 -20.61 -61.82
CA ASP A 121 -64.55 -19.25 -61.66
C ASP A 121 -64.47 -18.83 -60.16
N GLN A 122 -65.39 -19.35 -59.36
CA GLN A 122 -65.45 -19.07 -57.94
C GLN A 122 -64.34 -19.80 -57.15
N ALA A 123 -64.01 -21.04 -57.57
CA ALA A 123 -62.88 -21.78 -57.01
C ALA A 123 -61.51 -21.06 -57.28
N GLN A 124 -61.36 -20.48 -58.48
CA GLN A 124 -60.17 -19.73 -58.85
C GLN A 124 -60.05 -18.40 -58.07
N ARG A 125 -61.20 -17.67 -57.91
CA ARG A 125 -61.25 -16.45 -57.08
C ARG A 125 -61.00 -16.74 -55.60
N ASN A 126 -61.58 -17.80 -55.04
CA ASN A 126 -61.35 -18.23 -53.68
C ASN A 126 -59.91 -18.68 -53.48
N GLY A 127 -59.25 -19.32 -54.45
CA GLY A 127 -57.86 -19.65 -54.47
C GLY A 127 -56.96 -18.40 -54.45
N GLN A 128 -57.29 -17.39 -55.26
CA GLN A 128 -56.55 -16.11 -55.26
C GLN A 128 -56.75 -15.34 -53.98
N LEU A 129 -57.95 -15.28 -53.41
CA LEU A 129 -58.22 -14.65 -52.11
C LEU A 129 -57.49 -15.37 -50.98
N ARG A 130 -57.40 -16.69 -51.03
CA ARG A 130 -56.61 -17.47 -50.07
C ARG A 130 -55.08 -17.17 -50.14
N LEU A 131 -54.55 -17.12 -51.38
CA LEU A 131 -53.12 -16.75 -51.56
C LEU A 131 -52.82 -15.31 -51.12
N MET A 132 -53.75 -14.38 -51.39
CA MET A 132 -53.63 -13.00 -50.86
C MET A 132 -53.69 -12.95 -49.32
N TRP A 133 -54.57 -13.73 -48.71
CA TRP A 133 -54.67 -13.84 -47.25
C TRP A 133 -53.38 -14.44 -46.65
N GLU A 134 -52.87 -15.52 -47.19
CA GLU A 134 -51.61 -16.14 -46.75
C GLU A 134 -50.42 -15.17 -46.91
N ALA A 135 -50.39 -14.41 -48.01
CA ALA A 135 -49.41 -13.38 -48.23
C ALA A 135 -49.54 -12.22 -47.24
N LEU A 136 -50.78 -11.80 -46.92
CA LEU A 136 -51.05 -10.76 -45.90
C LEU A 136 -50.70 -11.23 -44.47
N GLN A 137 -51.05 -12.48 -44.15
CA GLN A 137 -50.64 -13.08 -42.86
C GLN A 137 -49.11 -13.15 -42.73
N TYR A 138 -48.40 -13.62 -43.75
CA TYR A 138 -46.95 -13.65 -43.77
C TYR A 138 -46.31 -12.24 -43.56
N ARG A 139 -46.92 -11.22 -44.23
CA ARG A 139 -46.45 -9.82 -44.04
C ARG A 139 -46.81 -9.28 -42.67
N LEU A 140 -47.97 -9.65 -42.12
CA LEU A 140 -48.38 -9.26 -40.76
C LEU A 140 -47.46 -9.92 -39.71
N ASP A 141 -47.22 -11.23 -39.81
CA ASP A 141 -46.28 -11.95 -38.93
C ASP A 141 -44.85 -11.40 -39.03
N SER A 142 -44.47 -10.98 -40.25
CA SER A 142 -43.15 -10.34 -40.47
C SER A 142 -43.08 -8.96 -39.82
N LEU A 143 -44.15 -8.17 -39.87
CA LEU A 143 -44.27 -6.87 -39.21
C LEU A 143 -44.41 -7.00 -37.69
N GLU A 144 -45.15 -8.00 -37.21
CA GLU A 144 -45.23 -8.29 -35.77
C GLU A 144 -43.87 -8.70 -35.18
N LYS A 145 -43.04 -9.44 -35.95
CA LYS A 145 -41.66 -9.74 -35.58
C LYS A 145 -40.76 -8.49 -35.55
N VAL A 146 -40.96 -7.55 -36.47
CA VAL A 146 -40.23 -6.28 -36.54
C VAL A 146 -40.69 -5.30 -35.45
N LEU A 147 -42.00 -5.36 -35.09
CA LEU A 147 -42.62 -4.52 -34.05
C LEU A 147 -42.62 -5.20 -32.67
N ALA A 148 -42.18 -6.48 -32.57
CA ALA A 148 -42.01 -7.13 -31.29
C ALA A 148 -41.19 -6.20 -30.38
N GLU A 149 -41.64 -6.01 -29.13
CA GLU A 149 -40.89 -5.22 -28.17
C GLU A 149 -39.42 -5.68 -28.18
N PRO A 150 -38.46 -4.75 -28.36
CA PRO A 150 -37.09 -5.13 -28.34
C PRO A 150 -36.79 -5.76 -26.98
N ALA A 151 -35.93 -6.78 -26.95
CA ALA A 151 -35.47 -7.40 -25.73
C ALA A 151 -35.04 -6.31 -24.73
N GLU A 152 -35.39 -6.47 -23.47
CA GLU A 152 -34.97 -5.53 -22.43
C GLU A 152 -33.44 -5.41 -22.47
N PRO A 153 -32.89 -4.19 -22.60
CA PRO A 153 -31.45 -4.04 -22.66
C PRO A 153 -30.81 -4.49 -21.35
N ALA A 154 -29.75 -5.27 -21.41
CA ALA A 154 -29.09 -5.80 -20.23
C ALA A 154 -27.59 -5.94 -20.45
N LEU A 155 -26.79 -5.55 -19.44
CA LEU A 155 -25.39 -5.93 -19.35
C LEU A 155 -25.32 -7.33 -18.75
N LEU A 156 -24.76 -8.29 -19.48
CA LEU A 156 -24.66 -9.68 -19.05
C LEU A 156 -23.39 -9.97 -18.30
N SER A 157 -22.28 -9.37 -18.73
CA SER A 157 -20.99 -9.48 -18.06
C SER A 157 -20.11 -8.28 -18.33
N MET A 158 -19.18 -8.03 -17.41
CA MET A 158 -18.06 -7.11 -17.61
C MET A 158 -16.82 -7.65 -16.91
N GLU A 159 -15.67 -7.53 -17.56
CA GLU A 159 -14.38 -7.96 -17.00
C GLU A 159 -13.24 -7.11 -17.53
N PHE A 160 -12.12 -7.10 -16.81
CA PHE A 160 -10.85 -6.57 -17.28
C PHE A 160 -9.85 -7.71 -17.39
N VAL A 161 -9.25 -7.88 -18.57
CA VAL A 161 -8.28 -8.96 -18.82
C VAL A 161 -6.88 -8.41 -19.04
N THR A 162 -5.88 -9.14 -18.57
CA THR A 162 -4.44 -8.76 -18.69
C THR A 162 -4.00 -8.62 -20.15
N ALA A 163 -4.63 -9.33 -21.07
CA ALA A 163 -4.33 -9.24 -22.50
C ALA A 163 -4.59 -7.83 -23.07
N ASP A 164 -5.63 -7.15 -22.58
CA ASP A 164 -6.01 -5.80 -23.01
C ASP A 164 -5.46 -4.71 -22.06
N ASN A 165 -5.04 -5.09 -20.86
CA ASN A 165 -4.64 -4.18 -19.78
C ASN A 165 -3.29 -4.62 -19.20
N LYS A 166 -2.20 -4.13 -19.75
CA LYS A 166 -0.83 -4.55 -19.37
C LYS A 166 -0.45 -4.25 -17.92
N THR A 167 -1.13 -3.31 -17.28
CA THR A 167 -0.89 -2.94 -15.88
C THR A 167 -1.62 -3.86 -14.89
N LEU A 168 -2.54 -4.70 -15.35
CA LEU A 168 -3.23 -5.64 -14.48
C LEU A 168 -2.34 -6.84 -14.15
N ARG A 169 -2.47 -7.32 -12.91
CA ARG A 169 -1.75 -8.49 -12.41
C ARG A 169 -2.48 -9.81 -12.73
N GLU A 170 -3.79 -9.76 -12.89
CA GLU A 170 -4.64 -10.89 -13.19
C GLU A 170 -5.93 -10.44 -13.90
N ASN A 171 -6.66 -11.38 -14.47
CA ASN A 171 -7.98 -11.10 -15.04
C ASN A 171 -9.00 -10.90 -13.93
N VAL A 172 -9.82 -9.87 -14.05
CA VAL A 172 -10.80 -9.48 -13.03
C VAL A 172 -12.19 -9.43 -13.63
N LYS A 173 -13.11 -10.21 -13.06
CA LYS A 173 -14.53 -10.13 -13.39
C LYS A 173 -15.22 -9.12 -12.49
N CYS A 174 -16.01 -8.23 -13.10
CA CYS A 174 -16.86 -7.32 -12.36
C CYS A 174 -18.11 -8.05 -11.83
N LYS A 175 -18.62 -7.60 -10.70
CA LYS A 175 -19.86 -8.09 -10.11
C LYS A 175 -20.99 -7.11 -10.43
N ILE A 176 -22.03 -7.58 -11.08
CA ILE A 176 -23.27 -6.82 -11.24
C ILE A 176 -24.09 -7.00 -9.97
N VAL A 177 -24.38 -5.91 -9.27
CA VAL A 177 -25.10 -5.90 -7.99
C VAL A 177 -26.45 -5.23 -8.19
N GLY A 178 -27.51 -5.99 -7.98
CA GLY A 178 -28.86 -5.54 -8.27
C GLY A 178 -29.02 -5.18 -9.75
N ASP A 179 -29.81 -4.13 -10.02
CA ASP A 179 -30.20 -3.77 -11.37
C ASP A 179 -29.37 -2.65 -12.01
N SER A 180 -28.47 -2.01 -11.25
CA SER A 180 -27.86 -0.75 -11.67
C SER A 180 -26.43 -0.51 -11.21
N ILE A 181 -25.82 -1.42 -10.47
CA ILE A 181 -24.46 -1.22 -9.93
C ILE A 181 -23.54 -2.32 -10.48
N ILE A 182 -22.37 -1.92 -10.94
CA ILE A 182 -21.27 -2.81 -11.32
C ILE A 182 -20.11 -2.50 -10.38
N GLU A 183 -19.64 -3.49 -9.66
CA GLU A 183 -18.47 -3.38 -8.78
C GLU A 183 -17.33 -4.24 -9.29
N CYS A 184 -16.11 -3.68 -9.28
CA CYS A 184 -14.90 -4.33 -9.72
C CYS A 184 -13.75 -3.98 -8.79
N TRP A 185 -12.97 -4.99 -8.40
CA TRP A 185 -11.76 -4.84 -7.59
C TRP A 185 -10.55 -5.34 -8.38
N ILE A 186 -9.67 -4.40 -8.76
CA ILE A 186 -8.46 -4.69 -9.51
C ILE A 186 -7.32 -4.92 -8.52
N SER A 187 -6.65 -6.06 -8.66
CA SER A 187 -5.48 -6.40 -7.84
C SER A 187 -4.30 -5.47 -8.17
N GLY A 188 -3.88 -4.71 -7.19
CA GLY A 188 -2.85 -3.70 -7.33
C GLY A 188 -3.40 -2.28 -7.27
N MET A 189 -2.53 -1.30 -7.04
CA MET A 189 -2.87 0.12 -7.00
C MET A 189 -2.73 0.76 -8.39
N SER A 190 -2.98 -0.01 -9.43
CA SER A 190 -2.73 0.32 -10.82
C SER A 190 -3.47 1.57 -11.30
N ASN A 191 -2.95 2.15 -12.36
CA ASN A 191 -3.54 3.29 -13.03
C ASN A 191 -4.92 2.94 -13.60
N LEU A 192 -5.98 3.39 -12.92
CA LEU A 192 -7.36 3.21 -13.36
C LEU A 192 -7.75 4.10 -14.54
N LYS A 193 -6.90 5.04 -14.97
CA LYS A 193 -7.20 6.00 -16.03
C LYS A 193 -7.24 5.41 -17.43
N LEU A 194 -6.61 4.26 -17.64
CA LEU A 194 -6.45 3.67 -18.98
C LEU A 194 -6.78 2.18 -18.95
N LEU A 195 -8.04 1.85 -18.68
CA LEU A 195 -8.50 0.46 -18.65
C LEU A 195 -9.44 0.17 -19.80
N THR A 196 -9.28 -1.01 -20.39
CA THR A 196 -10.10 -1.52 -21.50
C THR A 196 -11.00 -2.64 -20.98
N PRO A 197 -12.31 -2.40 -20.81
CA PRO A 197 -13.25 -3.42 -20.38
C PRO A 197 -13.61 -4.37 -21.51
N ARG A 198 -13.80 -5.65 -21.21
CA ARG A 198 -14.58 -6.59 -22.02
C ARG A 198 -15.96 -6.74 -21.43
N PHE A 199 -16.98 -6.76 -22.27
CA PHE A 199 -18.34 -6.93 -21.80
C PHE A 199 -19.20 -7.65 -22.84
N THR A 200 -20.25 -8.32 -22.36
CA THR A 200 -21.32 -8.90 -23.16
C THR A 200 -22.66 -8.30 -22.74
N TYR A 201 -23.56 -8.11 -23.68
CA TYR A 201 -24.81 -7.41 -23.43
C TYR A 201 -25.93 -7.86 -24.38
N GLU A 202 -27.16 -7.61 -23.98
CA GLU A 202 -28.35 -7.64 -24.82
C GLU A 202 -28.75 -6.20 -25.12
N GLY A 203 -28.74 -5.83 -26.39
CA GLY A 203 -29.00 -4.47 -26.87
C GLY A 203 -28.32 -4.21 -28.20
N THR A 204 -28.39 -2.97 -28.66
CA THR A 204 -27.77 -2.54 -29.92
C THR A 204 -26.39 -1.95 -29.69
N MET A 205 -26.16 -1.28 -28.54
CA MET A 205 -24.90 -0.63 -28.22
C MET A 205 -24.69 -0.48 -26.72
N VAL A 206 -23.44 -0.30 -26.34
CA VAL A 206 -23.03 0.11 -24.98
C VAL A 206 -22.37 1.48 -25.05
N VAL A 207 -22.82 2.38 -24.18
CA VAL A 207 -22.27 3.72 -24.03
C VAL A 207 -21.70 3.87 -22.64
N ILE A 208 -20.46 4.37 -22.50
CA ILE A 208 -19.85 4.64 -21.20
C ILE A 208 -19.49 6.13 -21.14
N ASP A 209 -20.04 6.85 -20.17
CA ASP A 209 -19.90 8.31 -20.00
C ASP A 209 -20.21 9.13 -21.27
N GLY A 210 -21.18 8.68 -22.07
CA GLY A 210 -21.63 9.36 -23.27
C GLY A 210 -20.88 8.98 -24.55
N PHE A 211 -19.94 8.04 -24.50
CA PHE A 211 -19.20 7.54 -25.67
C PHE A 211 -19.56 6.08 -25.94
N GLU A 212 -19.72 5.72 -27.20
CA GLU A 212 -19.86 4.33 -27.59
C GLU A 212 -18.61 3.54 -27.21
N ALA A 213 -18.82 2.45 -26.46
CA ALA A 213 -17.76 1.60 -26.00
C ALA A 213 -17.76 0.26 -26.76
N VAL A 214 -16.60 -0.09 -27.32
CA VAL A 214 -16.39 -1.37 -27.99
C VAL A 214 -15.63 -2.31 -27.06
N SER A 215 -16.24 -3.46 -26.76
CA SER A 215 -15.70 -4.49 -25.88
C SER A 215 -14.28 -4.90 -26.30
N GLY A 216 -13.32 -4.81 -25.36
CA GLY A 216 -11.92 -5.16 -25.58
C GLY A 216 -11.12 -4.17 -26.44
N LYS A 217 -11.67 -2.98 -26.75
CA LYS A 217 -10.99 -1.97 -27.58
C LYS A 217 -11.01 -0.56 -26.98
N THR A 218 -12.13 -0.13 -26.42
CA THR A 218 -12.28 1.25 -25.93
C THR A 218 -11.59 1.39 -24.58
N GLN A 219 -10.64 2.30 -24.51
CA GLN A 219 -9.91 2.67 -23.29
C GLN A 219 -10.67 3.75 -22.52
N ILE A 220 -10.88 3.56 -21.22
CA ILE A 220 -11.72 4.43 -20.39
C ILE A 220 -10.99 4.69 -19.07
N ASP A 221 -11.15 5.92 -18.56
CA ASP A 221 -10.71 6.32 -17.22
C ASP A 221 -11.75 5.91 -16.18
N PHE A 222 -11.42 4.90 -15.37
CA PHE A 222 -12.24 4.41 -14.27
C PHE A 222 -11.76 4.92 -12.89
N SER A 223 -10.94 5.97 -12.83
CA SER A 223 -10.50 6.57 -11.54
C SER A 223 -11.65 7.20 -10.75
N ARG A 224 -12.82 7.31 -11.35
CA ARG A 224 -14.10 7.74 -10.75
C ARG A 224 -15.22 6.85 -11.26
N PRO A 225 -16.37 6.80 -10.58
CA PRO A 225 -17.54 6.07 -11.08
C PRO A 225 -17.94 6.51 -12.48
N ARG A 226 -18.31 5.56 -13.34
CA ARG A 226 -18.73 5.80 -14.72
C ARG A 226 -20.13 5.29 -14.94
N MET A 227 -20.90 6.03 -15.71
CA MET A 227 -22.22 5.59 -16.16
C MET A 227 -22.07 4.68 -17.38
N VAL A 228 -22.65 3.50 -17.30
CA VAL A 228 -22.74 2.53 -18.41
C VAL A 228 -24.19 2.45 -18.83
N VAL A 229 -24.44 2.64 -20.10
CA VAL A 229 -25.77 2.54 -20.69
C VAL A 229 -25.79 1.42 -21.72
N VAL A 230 -26.68 0.46 -21.55
CA VAL A 230 -26.97 -0.50 -22.57
C VAL A 230 -28.24 -0.03 -23.27
N ALA A 231 -28.16 0.21 -24.58
CA ALA A 231 -29.22 0.82 -25.34
C ALA A 231 -29.78 -0.16 -26.38
N THR A 232 -31.09 -0.04 -26.62
CA THR A 232 -31.78 -0.52 -27.82
C THR A 232 -32.30 0.69 -28.58
N SER A 233 -32.99 0.48 -29.71
CA SER A 233 -33.64 1.56 -30.45
C SER A 233 -34.72 2.29 -29.65
N GLN A 234 -35.26 1.69 -28.58
CA GLN A 234 -36.42 2.20 -27.85
C GLN A 234 -36.20 2.32 -26.34
N LYS A 235 -35.28 1.53 -25.76
CA LYS A 235 -35.08 1.47 -24.30
C LYS A 235 -33.61 1.57 -23.95
N ASN A 236 -33.36 2.17 -22.79
CA ASN A 236 -32.03 2.26 -22.20
C ASN A 236 -32.04 1.67 -20.81
N ARG A 237 -30.99 0.93 -20.47
CA ARG A 237 -30.73 0.49 -19.10
C ARG A 237 -29.43 1.10 -18.59
N TYR A 238 -29.46 1.65 -17.40
CA TYR A 238 -28.39 2.42 -16.81
C TYR A 238 -27.73 1.65 -15.68
N TYR A 239 -26.40 1.67 -15.70
CA TYR A 239 -25.57 1.12 -14.62
C TYR A 239 -24.55 2.15 -14.21
N THR A 240 -24.11 2.10 -12.95
CA THR A 240 -22.94 2.83 -12.48
C THR A 240 -21.85 1.84 -12.14
N ILE A 241 -20.69 1.93 -12.80
CA ILE A 241 -19.54 1.09 -12.51
C ILE A 241 -18.60 1.80 -11.53
N TYR A 242 -18.21 1.08 -10.49
CA TYR A 242 -17.18 1.41 -9.53
C TYR A 242 -16.01 0.46 -9.71
N VAL A 243 -14.84 0.99 -10.07
CA VAL A 243 -13.60 0.22 -10.15
C VAL A 243 -12.70 0.65 -9.00
N HIS A 244 -12.29 -0.31 -8.18
CA HIS A 244 -11.43 -0.11 -7.02
C HIS A 244 -10.10 -0.80 -7.26
N SER A 245 -9.00 -0.16 -6.92
CA SER A 245 -7.69 -0.82 -6.86
C SER A 245 -7.43 -1.29 -5.43
N PHE A 246 -6.82 -2.48 -5.33
CA PHE A 246 -6.66 -3.18 -4.06
C PHE A 246 -5.52 -4.20 -4.13
N THR A 247 -4.55 -4.12 -3.22
CA THR A 247 -3.42 -5.07 -3.16
C THR A 247 -3.65 -6.26 -2.24
N GLY A 248 -4.72 -6.24 -1.47
CA GLY A 248 -4.99 -7.18 -0.38
C GLY A 248 -4.63 -6.61 1.00
N LEU A 249 -3.94 -5.47 1.06
CA LEU A 249 -3.60 -4.81 2.31
C LEU A 249 -4.68 -3.80 2.73
N PRO A 250 -4.80 -3.51 4.03
CA PRO A 250 -5.53 -2.35 4.52
C PRO A 250 -5.00 -1.05 3.91
N VAL A 251 -5.87 -0.10 3.66
CA VAL A 251 -5.51 1.19 3.07
C VAL A 251 -5.66 2.30 4.11
N MET A 252 -4.56 2.96 4.43
CA MET A 252 -4.54 4.15 5.26
C MET A 252 -4.40 5.39 4.39
N THR A 253 -5.33 6.32 4.52
CA THR A 253 -5.24 7.63 3.88
C THR A 253 -4.96 8.68 4.94
N ILE A 254 -3.94 9.49 4.73
CA ILE A 254 -3.61 10.64 5.59
C ILE A 254 -3.63 11.90 4.74
N THR A 255 -4.45 12.86 5.15
CA THR A 255 -4.56 14.17 4.51
C THR A 255 -4.19 15.23 5.55
N THR A 256 -3.06 15.89 5.35
CA THR A 256 -2.58 16.94 6.25
C THR A 256 -3.36 18.23 6.03
N ASP A 257 -3.49 19.04 7.09
CA ASP A 257 -4.16 20.33 7.02
C ASP A 257 -3.45 21.25 6.01
N GLY A 258 -4.19 21.66 4.98
CA GLY A 258 -3.65 22.46 3.88
C GLY A 258 -2.72 21.68 2.94
N LEU A 259 -2.82 20.36 2.89
CA LEU A 259 -2.01 19.46 2.04
C LEU A 259 -0.49 19.63 2.23
N ARG A 260 -0.06 20.06 3.42
CA ARG A 260 1.36 20.33 3.73
C ARG A 260 2.16 19.04 3.83
N ASP A 261 3.38 19.06 3.35
CA ASP A 261 4.33 17.97 3.55
C ASP A 261 4.81 17.91 5.01
N VAL A 262 5.12 16.70 5.49
CA VAL A 262 5.79 16.50 6.78
C VAL A 262 7.29 16.68 6.57
N THR A 263 7.82 17.81 7.03
CA THR A 263 9.22 18.20 6.80
C THR A 263 10.08 18.16 8.06
N SER A 264 9.50 17.91 9.25
CA SER A 264 10.23 17.92 10.53
C SER A 264 9.96 16.69 11.37
N LYS A 265 10.94 16.32 12.21
CA LYS A 265 10.82 15.34 13.28
C LYS A 265 10.41 15.97 14.62
N ASP A 266 10.50 17.30 14.74
CA ASP A 266 10.39 18.00 16.03
C ASP A 266 8.97 18.41 16.34
N TYR A 267 8.22 18.87 15.34
CA TYR A 267 6.85 19.32 15.52
C TYR A 267 5.84 18.49 14.74
N TYR A 268 4.65 18.38 15.31
CA TYR A 268 3.50 17.74 14.69
C TYR A 268 2.73 18.72 13.80
N ILE A 269 2.16 18.21 12.72
CA ILE A 269 1.13 18.90 11.94
C ILE A 269 -0.17 18.12 12.04
N GLY A 270 -1.30 18.84 12.03
CA GLY A 270 -2.63 18.24 12.05
C GLY A 270 -2.95 17.57 10.72
N ALA A 271 -3.67 16.46 10.80
CA ALA A 271 -4.14 15.71 9.64
C ALA A 271 -5.46 15.01 9.96
N THR A 272 -6.15 14.56 8.93
CA THR A 272 -7.21 13.56 9.01
C THR A 272 -6.65 12.24 8.51
N MET A 273 -6.89 11.17 9.26
CA MET A 273 -6.55 9.81 8.87
C MET A 273 -7.82 9.01 8.69
N SER A 274 -7.87 8.22 7.62
CA SER A 274 -8.83 7.12 7.48
C SER A 274 -8.11 5.81 7.25
N LEU A 275 -8.61 4.74 7.84
CA LEU A 275 -8.09 3.39 7.68
C LEU A 275 -9.24 2.47 7.31
N ARG A 276 -9.06 1.73 6.24
CA ARG A 276 -10.01 0.76 5.72
C ARG A 276 -9.33 -0.60 5.65
N GLU A 277 -9.84 -1.58 6.38
CA GLU A 277 -9.24 -2.92 6.47
C GLU A 277 -9.38 -3.68 5.15
N ASP A 278 -10.57 -3.70 4.60
CA ASP A 278 -10.83 -4.26 3.28
C ASP A 278 -11.66 -3.29 2.44
N VAL A 279 -11.06 -2.72 1.40
CA VAL A 279 -11.75 -1.79 0.50
C VAL A 279 -12.90 -2.44 -0.28
N ARG A 280 -12.95 -3.78 -0.35
CA ARG A 280 -13.99 -4.55 -1.01
C ARG A 280 -15.26 -4.67 -0.17
N THR A 281 -15.18 -4.44 1.13
CA THR A 281 -16.33 -4.45 2.02
C THR A 281 -16.78 -3.02 2.30
N ARG A 282 -18.09 -2.84 2.46
CA ARG A 282 -18.70 -1.59 2.95
C ARG A 282 -19.26 -1.78 4.36
N ALA A 283 -18.83 -2.82 5.05
CA ALA A 283 -19.31 -3.11 6.40
C ALA A 283 -18.94 -1.96 7.36
N ALA A 284 -19.88 -1.61 8.24
CA ALA A 284 -19.75 -0.51 9.21
C ALA A 284 -18.78 -0.93 10.31
N GLY A 285 -17.74 -1.41 10.29
CA GLY A 285 -16.71 -1.82 11.26
C GLY A 285 -15.31 -1.81 10.66
N ASP A 286 -15.24 -1.88 9.32
CA ASP A 286 -13.98 -1.98 8.59
C ASP A 286 -13.38 -0.59 8.23
N TYR A 287 -13.96 0.48 8.78
CA TYR A 287 -13.56 1.86 8.49
C TYR A 287 -13.40 2.66 9.77
N VAL A 288 -12.21 3.20 9.94
CA VAL A 288 -11.87 4.12 11.03
C VAL A 288 -11.47 5.46 10.42
N GLU A 289 -12.08 6.55 10.92
CA GLU A 289 -11.68 7.92 10.58
C GLU A 289 -11.44 8.71 11.85
N SER A 290 -10.35 9.46 11.90
CA SER A 290 -9.99 10.26 13.07
C SER A 290 -9.06 11.42 12.73
N ARG A 291 -9.11 12.44 13.57
CA ARG A 291 -8.04 13.46 13.61
C ARG A 291 -6.77 12.84 14.16
N VAL A 292 -5.65 13.22 13.56
CA VAL A 292 -4.34 12.74 13.97
C VAL A 292 -3.29 13.85 13.81
N ASN A 293 -2.32 13.84 14.67
CA ASN A 293 -1.12 14.66 14.57
C ASN A 293 0.02 13.80 14.00
N ILE A 294 0.67 14.25 12.94
CA ILE A 294 1.74 13.53 12.24
C ILE A 294 3.04 14.32 12.24
N LYS A 295 4.15 13.63 12.44
CA LYS A 295 5.50 14.17 12.25
C LYS A 295 6.46 13.12 11.71
N GLY A 296 7.62 13.55 11.24
CA GLY A 296 8.70 12.66 10.88
C GLY A 296 9.26 11.91 12.10
N ARG A 297 9.96 10.79 11.85
CA ARG A 297 10.71 10.03 12.84
C ARG A 297 11.95 9.40 12.21
N GLY A 298 12.73 8.70 13.04
CA GLY A 298 13.92 7.96 12.61
C GLY A 298 15.14 8.87 12.43
N ASN A 299 16.28 8.26 12.26
CA ASN A 299 17.57 8.92 12.09
C ASN A 299 18.04 8.82 10.63
N SER A 300 18.76 7.76 10.27
CA SER A 300 19.14 7.49 8.88
C SER A 300 17.94 7.35 7.95
N SER A 301 16.89 6.68 8.40
CA SER A 301 15.66 6.47 7.63
C SER A 301 14.92 7.77 7.25
N TRP A 302 15.06 8.83 8.07
CA TRP A 302 14.50 10.15 7.74
C TRP A 302 15.19 10.83 6.54
N LYS A 303 16.41 10.44 6.21
CA LYS A 303 17.15 10.99 5.06
C LYS A 303 16.67 10.41 3.73
N PHE A 304 16.00 9.25 3.73
CA PHE A 304 15.50 8.62 2.50
C PHE A 304 14.26 9.33 1.94
N PRO A 305 13.97 9.20 0.63
CA PRO A 305 12.78 9.77 0.01
C PRO A 305 11.47 9.30 0.64
N LYS A 306 11.33 7.99 0.87
CA LYS A 306 10.17 7.38 1.54
C LYS A 306 10.30 7.55 3.05
N LYS A 307 9.55 8.50 3.60
CA LYS A 307 9.72 8.97 4.98
C LYS A 307 9.03 8.07 6.00
N PRO A 308 9.65 7.79 7.15
CA PRO A 308 8.99 7.22 8.31
C PRO A 308 8.20 8.30 9.06
N PHE A 309 7.04 7.91 9.62
CA PHE A 309 6.18 8.84 10.33
C PHE A 309 5.85 8.36 11.75
N ARG A 310 5.57 9.32 12.63
CA ARG A 310 4.95 9.12 13.93
C ARG A 310 3.57 9.74 13.94
N LEU A 311 2.58 8.95 14.33
CA LEU A 311 1.20 9.36 14.50
C LEU A 311 0.89 9.53 15.99
N LYS A 312 0.16 10.58 16.34
CA LYS A 312 -0.33 10.84 17.70
C LYS A 312 -1.79 11.29 17.64
N PHE A 313 -2.67 10.45 18.14
CA PHE A 313 -4.10 10.72 18.24
C PHE A 313 -4.42 11.47 19.54
N ASP A 314 -5.49 12.24 19.53
CA ASP A 314 -5.96 12.93 20.74
C ASP A 314 -6.60 11.94 21.72
N GLU A 315 -7.28 10.91 21.21
CA GLU A 315 -7.86 9.80 21.98
C GLU A 315 -7.18 8.47 21.64
N LYS A 316 -7.32 7.49 22.57
CA LYS A 316 -6.84 6.12 22.31
C LYS A 316 -7.70 5.45 21.27
N ILE A 317 -7.11 5.01 20.18
CA ILE A 317 -7.77 4.36 19.05
C ILE A 317 -7.17 2.97 18.79
N SER A 318 -8.01 2.00 18.44
CA SER A 318 -7.58 0.71 17.90
C SER A 318 -7.41 0.84 16.39
N LEU A 319 -6.33 0.33 15.86
CA LEU A 319 -6.07 0.23 14.43
C LEU A 319 -5.81 -1.24 14.12
N LEU A 320 -6.59 -1.84 13.20
CA LEU A 320 -6.45 -3.24 12.78
C LEU A 320 -6.42 -4.21 13.97
N ASP A 321 -7.39 -4.07 14.86
CA ASP A 321 -7.56 -4.88 16.08
C ASP A 321 -6.42 -4.82 17.11
N MET A 322 -5.35 -4.05 16.86
CA MET A 322 -4.31 -3.80 17.86
C MET A 322 -4.85 -3.04 19.07
N HIS A 323 -4.21 -3.20 20.21
CA HIS A 323 -4.64 -2.57 21.46
C HIS A 323 -4.68 -1.04 21.35
N LYS A 324 -5.75 -0.44 21.89
CA LYS A 324 -5.98 1.02 21.82
C LYS A 324 -4.83 1.82 22.42
N ASP A 325 -4.25 2.70 21.63
CA ASP A 325 -3.26 3.70 22.06
C ASP A 325 -3.38 5.01 21.28
N LYS A 326 -2.72 6.06 21.77
CA LYS A 326 -2.61 7.35 21.08
C LYS A 326 -1.45 7.41 20.10
N SER A 327 -0.45 6.52 20.21
CA SER A 327 0.84 6.65 19.53
C SER A 327 1.15 5.45 18.65
N TRP A 328 1.37 5.72 17.37
CA TRP A 328 1.68 4.72 16.33
C TRP A 328 2.84 5.18 15.47
N VAL A 329 3.45 4.27 14.74
CA VAL A 329 4.52 4.57 13.80
C VAL A 329 4.26 3.91 12.45
N LEU A 330 4.71 4.58 11.39
CA LEU A 330 4.72 4.07 10.03
C LEU A 330 6.17 3.86 9.61
N ILE A 331 6.54 2.59 9.44
CA ILE A 331 7.88 2.16 9.01
C ILE A 331 7.84 2.00 7.49
N PRO A 332 8.71 2.70 6.73
CA PRO A 332 8.68 2.70 5.27
C PRO A 332 9.32 1.47 4.63
N ASN A 333 10.14 0.71 5.34
CA ASN A 333 10.96 -0.41 4.84
C ASN A 333 11.74 -0.04 3.55
N TYR A 334 12.28 1.20 3.47
CA TYR A 334 12.91 1.71 2.25
C TYR A 334 14.18 0.97 1.87
N ILE A 335 15.00 0.65 2.85
CA ILE A 335 16.26 -0.07 2.64
C ILE A 335 16.09 -1.60 2.68
N ASP A 336 15.00 -2.10 3.22
CA ASP A 336 14.65 -3.51 3.17
C ASP A 336 13.75 -3.81 1.97
N LYS A 337 14.35 -4.23 0.86
CA LYS A 337 13.64 -4.50 -0.38
C LYS A 337 12.70 -5.71 -0.29
N SER A 338 12.93 -6.62 0.66
CA SER A 338 12.00 -7.69 1.00
C SER A 338 10.81 -7.19 1.81
N MET A 339 10.96 -6.09 2.56
CA MET A 339 10.03 -5.54 3.55
C MET A 339 9.72 -6.49 4.72
N LEU A 340 10.46 -7.59 4.88
CA LEU A 340 10.14 -8.69 5.79
C LEU A 340 11.08 -8.82 6.99
N ARG A 341 12.20 -8.10 7.03
CA ARG A 341 13.22 -8.28 8.08
C ARG A 341 12.70 -7.92 9.47
N ASN A 342 11.98 -6.80 9.59
CA ASN A 342 11.30 -6.44 10.84
C ASN A 342 10.22 -7.47 11.19
N SER A 343 9.40 -7.94 10.23
CA SER A 343 8.36 -8.94 10.47
C SER A 343 8.95 -10.27 10.93
N LEU A 344 10.04 -10.73 10.31
CA LEU A 344 10.76 -11.93 10.71
C LEU A 344 11.25 -11.83 12.16
N ALA A 345 11.89 -10.73 12.51
CA ALA A 345 12.39 -10.52 13.88
C ALA A 345 11.26 -10.40 14.91
N PHE A 346 10.17 -9.72 14.56
CA PHE A 346 8.97 -9.64 15.42
C PHE A 346 8.31 -11.02 15.59
N TYR A 347 8.30 -11.85 14.55
CA TYR A 347 7.81 -13.22 14.69
C TYR A 347 8.68 -14.03 15.66
N MET A 348 10.00 -13.96 15.53
CA MET A 348 10.93 -14.61 16.47
C MET A 348 10.74 -14.08 17.89
N SER A 349 10.54 -12.77 18.05
CA SER A 349 10.26 -12.15 19.34
C SER A 349 8.94 -12.64 19.96
N ARG A 350 7.88 -12.82 19.16
CA ARG A 350 6.58 -13.37 19.65
C ARG A 350 6.67 -14.80 20.17
N ILE A 351 7.53 -15.64 19.58
CA ILE A 351 7.74 -17.00 20.05
C ILE A 351 8.84 -17.12 21.11
N SER A 352 9.42 -16.00 21.53
CA SER A 352 10.48 -15.93 22.55
C SER A 352 9.90 -15.74 23.95
N ASN A 353 10.81 -15.58 24.94
CA ASN A 353 10.47 -15.22 26.33
C ASN A 353 10.54 -13.69 26.56
N LEU A 354 10.60 -12.86 25.52
CA LEU A 354 10.54 -11.41 25.68
C LEU A 354 9.13 -10.99 26.08
N ASP A 355 9.04 -10.06 27.03
CA ASP A 355 7.75 -9.64 27.62
C ASP A 355 6.81 -8.97 26.62
N TYR A 356 7.38 -8.35 25.58
CA TYR A 356 6.61 -7.59 24.60
C TYR A 356 7.25 -7.61 23.20
N THR A 357 6.41 -7.77 22.22
CA THR A 357 6.74 -7.56 20.81
C THR A 357 5.77 -6.53 20.23
N PRO A 358 6.24 -5.46 19.55
CA PRO A 358 5.34 -4.50 18.92
C PRO A 358 4.40 -5.18 17.91
N GLU A 359 3.10 -5.02 18.12
CA GLU A 359 2.12 -5.44 17.12
C GLU A 359 2.24 -4.57 15.88
N ASN A 360 2.01 -5.18 14.71
CA ASN A 360 2.22 -4.49 13.45
C ASN A 360 1.41 -5.12 12.31
N HIS A 361 1.08 -4.30 11.31
CA HIS A 361 0.41 -4.71 10.09
C HIS A 361 0.99 -4.01 8.88
N PHE A 362 1.08 -4.70 7.76
CA PHE A 362 1.36 -4.06 6.49
C PHE A 362 0.13 -3.31 5.98
N ILE A 363 0.33 -2.11 5.49
CA ILE A 363 -0.71 -1.25 4.94
C ILE A 363 -0.25 -0.57 3.66
N GLU A 364 -1.20 -0.14 2.84
CA GLU A 364 -0.97 0.83 1.78
C GLU A 364 -1.15 2.24 2.32
N LEU A 365 -0.23 3.14 2.01
CA LEU A 365 -0.33 4.54 2.42
C LEU A 365 -0.70 5.42 1.22
N ILE A 366 -1.81 6.13 1.36
CA ILE A 366 -2.17 7.27 0.51
C ILE A 366 -1.94 8.54 1.33
N PHE A 367 -0.99 9.37 0.91
CA PHE A 367 -0.62 10.59 1.62
C PHE A 367 -0.89 11.82 0.73
N ASN A 368 -1.73 12.73 1.22
CA ASN A 368 -2.17 13.93 0.47
C ASN A 368 -2.66 13.59 -0.95
N GLY A 369 -3.46 12.54 -1.07
CA GLY A 369 -4.03 12.07 -2.34
C GLY A 369 -3.06 11.33 -3.27
N LYS A 370 -1.79 11.13 -2.87
CA LYS A 370 -0.80 10.37 -3.64
C LYS A 370 -0.54 9.02 -2.99
N TYR A 371 -0.44 7.97 -3.79
CA TYR A 371 -0.02 6.67 -3.30
C TYR A 371 1.48 6.68 -2.94
N TRP A 372 1.79 6.30 -1.71
CA TRP A 372 3.15 6.29 -1.15
C TRP A 372 3.72 4.88 -0.98
N GLY A 373 3.00 3.85 -1.39
CA GLY A 373 3.44 2.46 -1.32
C GLY A 373 3.16 1.81 0.03
N THR A 374 3.73 0.64 0.21
CA THR A 374 3.56 -0.22 1.38
C THR A 374 4.31 0.31 2.58
N TYR A 375 3.63 0.39 3.71
CA TYR A 375 4.21 0.72 5.01
C TYR A 375 3.91 -0.39 6.01
N GLN A 376 4.70 -0.46 7.07
CA GLN A 376 4.39 -1.27 8.25
C GLN A 376 3.87 -0.33 9.34
N LEU A 377 2.58 -0.43 9.65
CA LEU A 377 1.95 0.25 10.78
C LEU A 377 2.31 -0.53 12.03
N CYS A 378 2.98 0.11 12.96
CA CYS A 378 3.48 -0.51 14.17
C CYS A 378 3.04 0.24 15.42
N GLU A 379 2.93 -0.46 16.52
CA GLU A 379 2.91 0.14 17.84
C GLU A 379 4.20 0.92 18.10
N LYS A 380 4.07 2.12 18.69
CA LYS A 380 5.24 2.83 19.21
C LYS A 380 5.73 2.14 20.48
N VAL A 381 7.00 1.83 20.58
CA VAL A 381 7.64 1.36 21.81
C VAL A 381 7.49 2.44 22.89
N LYS A 382 6.80 2.10 23.99
CA LYS A 382 6.54 2.97 25.15
C LYS A 382 6.01 2.15 26.31
N ILE A 383 6.03 2.72 27.51
CA ILE A 383 5.36 2.14 28.69
C ILE A 383 3.84 2.21 28.51
N SER A 384 3.18 1.08 28.60
CA SER A 384 1.72 0.95 28.78
C SER A 384 1.37 -0.49 29.14
N ASN A 385 0.14 -0.72 29.62
CA ASN A 385 -0.32 -2.06 30.06
C ASN A 385 -0.34 -3.12 28.94
N HIS A 386 -0.36 -2.71 27.68
CA HIS A 386 -0.40 -3.60 26.50
C HIS A 386 0.88 -3.51 25.64
N ARG A 387 1.89 -2.77 26.10
CA ARG A 387 3.19 -2.65 25.45
C ARG A 387 4.27 -3.02 26.43
N VAL A 388 5.17 -2.12 26.77
CA VAL A 388 6.15 -2.37 27.84
C VAL A 388 5.45 -2.21 29.18
N ALA A 389 5.03 -3.32 29.79
CA ALA A 389 4.16 -3.34 30.96
C ALA A 389 4.99 -3.37 32.26
N VAL A 390 5.69 -2.29 32.57
CA VAL A 390 6.54 -2.15 33.79
C VAL A 390 5.89 -1.37 34.91
N GLY A 391 4.60 -1.04 34.78
CA GLY A 391 3.89 -0.17 35.75
C GLY A 391 4.18 1.30 35.54
N ASP A 392 3.46 2.16 36.30
CA ASP A 392 3.53 3.61 36.14
C ASP A 392 4.86 4.21 36.66
N ASP A 393 5.58 3.48 37.49
CA ASP A 393 6.87 3.88 38.08
C ASP A 393 8.06 3.10 37.52
N GLY A 394 7.84 2.30 36.46
CA GLY A 394 8.89 1.60 35.74
C GLY A 394 9.61 2.47 34.70
N PHE A 395 10.56 1.89 33.99
CA PHE A 395 11.43 2.59 33.06
C PHE A 395 11.56 1.83 31.74
N LEU A 396 11.52 2.56 30.64
CA LEU A 396 11.95 2.12 29.31
C LEU A 396 13.25 2.82 28.98
N LEU A 397 14.27 2.06 28.67
CA LEU A 397 15.63 2.48 28.41
C LEU A 397 16.04 2.09 26.99
N GLU A 398 17.03 2.78 26.46
CA GLU A 398 17.65 2.44 25.17
C GLU A 398 19.16 2.63 25.28
N ILE A 399 19.94 1.62 24.92
CA ILE A 399 21.36 1.84 24.64
C ILE A 399 21.43 2.52 23.28
N ASP A 400 22.01 3.72 23.24
CA ASP A 400 21.98 4.58 22.06
C ASP A 400 23.25 5.43 21.98
N SER A 401 24.10 5.12 21.01
CA SER A 401 25.34 5.84 20.73
C SER A 401 25.11 7.32 20.39
N ARG A 402 23.90 7.67 19.98
CA ARG A 402 23.52 9.04 19.59
C ARG A 402 22.97 9.87 20.74
N ALA A 403 22.57 9.24 21.85
CA ALA A 403 21.95 9.93 22.97
C ALA A 403 22.73 11.17 23.45
N PRO A 404 24.09 11.18 23.49
CA PRO A 404 24.84 12.36 23.86
C PRO A 404 24.73 13.53 22.88
N SER A 405 24.34 13.29 21.63
CA SER A 405 24.19 14.33 20.59
C SER A 405 22.77 14.85 20.45
N GLU A 406 21.79 14.25 21.14
CA GLU A 406 20.39 14.63 21.11
C GLU A 406 20.06 15.56 22.29
N SER A 407 19.62 16.79 21.99
CA SER A 407 19.37 17.83 23.02
C SER A 407 18.31 17.43 24.05
N ASP A 408 17.34 16.64 23.64
CA ASP A 408 16.21 16.24 24.48
C ASP A 408 16.43 14.89 25.18
N SER A 409 17.56 14.23 24.94
CA SER A 409 17.90 12.95 25.55
C SER A 409 18.38 13.12 26.98
N ARG A 410 17.82 12.33 27.90
CA ARG A 410 18.34 12.17 29.26
C ARG A 410 19.03 10.82 29.33
N TYR A 411 20.35 10.83 29.49
CA TYR A 411 21.18 9.64 29.38
C TYR A 411 22.25 9.60 30.49
N PHE A 412 22.87 8.45 30.61
CA PHE A 412 24.05 8.23 31.46
C PHE A 412 24.99 7.22 30.80
N ALA A 413 26.30 7.42 31.01
CA ALA A 413 27.31 6.43 30.63
C ALA A 413 27.31 5.29 31.65
N VAL A 414 27.59 4.07 31.21
CA VAL A 414 27.71 2.86 32.04
C VAL A 414 29.16 2.39 31.94
N PRO A 415 29.83 2.00 33.05
CA PRO A 415 31.28 1.78 33.06
C PRO A 415 31.80 0.76 32.04
N HIS A 416 31.04 -0.30 31.76
CA HIS A 416 31.46 -1.34 30.82
C HIS A 416 30.58 -1.39 29.55
N LEU A 417 29.89 -0.31 29.21
CA LEU A 417 29.27 -0.12 27.91
C LEU A 417 29.97 1.00 27.15
N GLU A 418 30.20 0.83 25.87
CA GLU A 418 30.74 1.87 25.00
C GLU A 418 29.75 3.00 24.79
N ASN A 419 28.45 2.66 24.71
CA ASN A 419 27.38 3.57 24.38
C ASN A 419 26.55 3.95 25.62
N ALA A 420 25.97 5.13 25.58
CA ALA A 420 25.15 5.64 26.66
C ALA A 420 23.80 4.92 26.74
N VAL A 421 23.26 4.87 27.95
CA VAL A 421 21.88 4.45 28.21
C VAL A 421 21.00 5.67 28.31
N SER A 422 20.01 5.82 27.43
CA SER A 422 19.01 6.89 27.46
C SER A 422 17.72 6.41 28.11
N ILE A 423 17.04 7.31 28.81
CA ILE A 423 15.72 7.06 29.41
C ILE A 423 14.66 7.54 28.41
N LYS A 424 13.89 6.61 27.86
CA LYS A 424 12.89 6.91 26.83
C LYS A 424 11.49 7.15 27.40
N ASP A 425 11.20 6.57 28.55
CA ASP A 425 9.94 6.70 29.29
C ASP A 425 10.17 6.27 30.75
N PRO A 426 9.70 7.02 31.76
CA PRO A 426 9.06 8.31 31.69
C PRO A 426 10.02 9.45 31.31
N GLU A 427 9.45 10.62 30.98
CA GLU A 427 10.26 11.85 30.86
C GLU A 427 10.82 12.19 32.25
N VAL A 428 12.14 12.43 32.31
CA VAL A 428 12.86 12.74 33.56
C VAL A 428 13.85 13.89 33.34
N GLU A 429 14.19 14.60 34.43
CA GLU A 429 15.29 15.54 34.43
C GLU A 429 16.50 14.94 35.21
N TYR A 430 17.70 15.43 34.94
CA TYR A 430 18.94 14.94 35.62
C TYR A 430 18.89 15.10 37.16
N SER A 431 18.09 16.06 37.65
CA SER A 431 17.88 16.30 39.08
C SER A 431 16.87 15.31 39.72
N ASP A 432 16.12 14.56 38.94
CA ASP A 432 15.00 13.74 39.42
C ASP A 432 15.47 12.51 40.20
N ALA A 433 14.68 12.12 41.19
CA ALA A 433 14.92 10.90 41.95
C ALA A 433 14.80 9.65 41.04
N ASN A 434 13.93 9.68 40.07
CA ASN A 434 13.77 8.59 39.08
C ASN A 434 15.02 8.44 38.20
N TYR A 435 15.63 9.55 37.75
CA TYR A 435 16.88 9.49 37.01
C TYR A 435 17.99 8.84 37.84
N ARG A 436 18.15 9.26 39.09
CA ARG A 436 19.17 8.69 40.02
C ARG A 436 18.90 7.21 40.27
N TYR A 437 17.63 6.85 40.56
CA TYR A 437 17.26 5.46 40.82
C TYR A 437 17.63 4.52 39.68
N VAL A 438 17.20 4.84 38.42
CA VAL A 438 17.46 3.96 37.29
C VAL A 438 18.93 3.90 36.92
N LYS A 439 19.66 5.03 36.97
CA LYS A 439 21.08 5.09 36.76
C LYS A 439 21.83 4.21 37.78
N ASP A 440 21.55 4.37 39.07
CA ASP A 440 22.17 3.59 40.14
C ASP A 440 21.84 2.09 40.04
N PHE A 441 20.62 1.75 39.58
CA PHE A 441 20.27 0.36 39.36
C PHE A 441 21.07 -0.26 38.22
N VAL A 442 21.17 0.40 37.07
CA VAL A 442 21.95 -0.09 35.91
C VAL A 442 23.45 -0.16 36.25
N TYR A 443 23.97 0.78 37.02
CA TYR A 443 25.35 0.73 37.50
C TYR A 443 25.61 -0.50 38.37
N ARG A 444 24.72 -0.80 39.34
CA ARG A 444 24.86 -2.00 40.17
C ARG A 444 24.72 -3.28 39.34
N ALA A 445 23.86 -3.31 38.33
CA ALA A 445 23.73 -4.43 37.43
C ALA A 445 25.04 -4.66 36.62
N ASP A 446 25.65 -3.59 36.13
CA ASP A 446 26.94 -3.60 35.42
C ASP A 446 28.06 -4.03 36.34
N GLU A 447 28.18 -3.45 37.53
CA GLU A 447 29.19 -3.83 38.55
C GLU A 447 29.05 -5.30 38.96
N ALA A 448 27.82 -5.80 39.16
CA ALA A 448 27.59 -7.20 39.48
C ALA A 448 28.04 -8.14 38.35
N LEU A 449 27.79 -7.74 37.08
CA LEU A 449 28.24 -8.51 35.91
C LEU A 449 29.76 -8.58 35.80
N PHE A 450 30.48 -7.50 36.17
CA PHE A 450 31.93 -7.47 36.06
C PHE A 450 32.67 -7.81 37.38
N SER A 451 31.92 -8.13 38.45
CA SER A 451 32.49 -8.56 39.71
C SER A 451 33.21 -9.91 39.63
N ASN A 452 33.99 -10.26 40.68
CA ASN A 452 34.65 -11.56 40.76
C ASN A 452 33.65 -12.74 40.96
N ASN A 453 32.52 -12.47 41.59
CA ASN A 453 31.47 -13.44 41.88
C ASN A 453 30.25 -13.29 40.93
N PHE A 454 30.47 -12.80 39.71
CA PHE A 454 29.43 -12.47 38.76
C PHE A 454 28.50 -13.66 38.42
N THR A 455 28.95 -14.89 38.53
CA THR A 455 28.16 -16.10 38.28
C THR A 455 27.29 -16.54 39.47
N ASP A 456 27.44 -15.92 40.65
CA ASP A 456 26.58 -16.21 41.79
C ASP A 456 25.14 -15.73 41.52
N PRO A 457 24.12 -16.59 41.60
CA PRO A 457 22.75 -16.21 41.22
C PRO A 457 22.10 -15.19 42.16
N SER A 458 22.65 -15.03 43.39
CA SER A 458 22.10 -14.15 44.43
C SER A 458 22.79 -12.78 44.47
N THR A 459 24.05 -12.68 44.09
CA THR A 459 24.89 -11.47 44.22
C THR A 459 25.54 -11.05 42.90
N GLY A 460 25.62 -11.97 41.94
CA GLY A 460 26.13 -11.69 40.61
C GLY A 460 25.09 -11.03 39.69
N TRP A 461 25.36 -11.06 38.41
CA TRP A 461 24.54 -10.35 37.42
C TRP A 461 23.06 -10.81 37.37
N GLN A 462 22.78 -12.10 37.62
CA GLN A 462 21.43 -12.65 37.61
C GLN A 462 20.54 -12.10 38.74
N ALA A 463 21.14 -11.51 39.80
CA ALA A 463 20.38 -10.79 40.83
C ALA A 463 19.72 -9.52 40.30
N TYR A 464 20.30 -8.91 39.28
CA TYR A 464 19.88 -7.61 38.72
C TYR A 464 19.33 -7.71 37.29
N MET A 465 19.75 -8.70 36.49
CA MET A 465 19.39 -8.87 35.10
C MET A 465 18.63 -10.17 34.90
N ASP A 466 17.62 -10.15 34.04
CA ASP A 466 16.80 -11.31 33.75
C ASP A 466 17.43 -12.20 32.68
N MET A 467 17.84 -13.41 33.06
CA MET A 467 18.54 -14.37 32.22
C MET A 467 17.80 -14.63 30.90
N ASP A 468 16.49 -14.85 30.96
CA ASP A 468 15.72 -15.29 29.79
C ASP A 468 15.58 -14.18 28.76
N SER A 469 15.32 -12.94 29.20
CA SER A 469 15.22 -11.79 28.29
C SER A 469 16.58 -11.47 27.64
N PHE A 470 17.70 -11.55 28.40
CA PHE A 470 19.03 -11.32 27.85
C PHE A 470 19.43 -12.39 26.84
N VAL A 471 19.11 -13.65 27.10
CA VAL A 471 19.40 -14.77 26.18
C VAL A 471 18.57 -14.67 24.89
N ASP A 472 17.25 -14.50 25.00
CA ASP A 472 16.40 -14.45 23.82
C ASP A 472 16.62 -13.20 22.98
N TYR A 473 16.83 -12.03 23.61
CA TYR A 473 17.22 -10.82 22.91
C TYR A 473 18.55 -11.01 22.16
N TYR A 474 19.58 -11.53 22.86
CA TYR A 474 20.86 -11.86 22.24
C TYR A 474 20.68 -12.77 21.03
N LEU A 475 19.92 -13.86 21.19
CA LEU A 475 19.71 -14.83 20.10
C LEU A 475 19.05 -14.20 18.89
N ILE A 476 18.02 -13.39 19.06
CA ILE A 476 17.34 -12.73 17.94
C ILE A 476 18.28 -11.77 17.22
N GLN A 477 19.05 -10.97 17.96
CA GLN A 477 20.04 -10.06 17.40
C GLN A 477 21.20 -10.81 16.73
N GLU A 478 21.71 -11.88 17.34
CA GLU A 478 22.81 -12.70 16.79
C GLU A 478 22.38 -13.52 15.57
N ILE A 479 21.19 -14.11 15.58
CA ILE A 479 20.64 -14.80 14.42
C ILE A 479 20.49 -13.81 13.25
N GLY A 480 20.05 -12.59 13.52
CA GLY A 480 19.95 -11.53 12.52
C GLY A 480 21.30 -10.93 12.12
N LYS A 481 22.35 -11.10 12.92
CA LYS A 481 23.61 -10.31 12.83
C LYS A 481 23.31 -8.82 12.58
N ASN A 482 22.38 -8.28 13.37
CA ASN A 482 21.96 -6.90 13.23
C ASN A 482 23.14 -5.96 13.50
N LEU A 483 23.46 -5.08 12.54
CA LEU A 483 24.60 -4.17 12.64
C LEU A 483 24.53 -3.30 13.91
N ASP A 484 23.36 -2.82 14.25
CA ASP A 484 23.12 -1.93 15.39
C ASP A 484 22.88 -2.71 16.71
N GLY A 485 22.77 -4.05 16.62
CA GLY A 485 22.37 -4.92 17.74
C GLY A 485 23.49 -5.25 18.74
N ASP A 486 24.73 -4.85 18.46
CA ASP A 486 25.90 -5.07 19.34
C ASP A 486 25.98 -4.08 20.51
N LEU A 487 24.84 -3.66 21.03
CA LEU A 487 24.63 -2.65 22.06
C LEU A 487 25.07 -1.25 21.58
N ASP A 488 24.88 -0.96 20.29
CA ASP A 488 25.19 0.36 19.71
C ASP A 488 23.98 1.30 19.77
N THR A 489 22.87 0.93 19.13
CA THR A 489 21.67 1.79 19.07
C THR A 489 20.41 0.97 18.91
N SER A 490 19.26 1.55 19.26
CA SER A 490 17.95 0.88 19.22
C SER A 490 17.87 -0.41 20.05
N CYS A 491 18.77 -0.57 21.02
CA CYS A 491 18.81 -1.68 21.94
C CYS A 491 18.00 -1.37 23.20
N TYR A 492 16.72 -1.74 23.18
CA TYR A 492 15.81 -1.43 24.29
C TYR A 492 16.01 -2.34 25.49
N MET A 493 15.82 -1.74 26.67
CA MET A 493 15.73 -2.42 27.95
C MET A 493 14.56 -1.84 28.73
N HIS A 494 14.08 -2.59 29.70
CA HIS A 494 13.04 -2.09 30.60
C HIS A 494 13.22 -2.60 32.01
N LEU A 495 12.72 -1.83 32.95
CA LEU A 495 12.86 -2.09 34.38
C LEU A 495 11.56 -1.75 35.12
N ALA A 496 10.86 -2.76 35.62
CA ALA A 496 9.83 -2.53 36.64
C ALA A 496 10.52 -2.17 37.98
N ARG A 497 9.97 -1.21 38.71
CA ARG A 497 10.58 -0.80 39.98
C ARG A 497 10.63 -1.99 40.97
N GLY A 498 11.84 -2.25 41.49
CA GLY A 498 12.09 -3.41 42.36
C GLY A 498 12.23 -4.75 41.63
N GLY A 499 12.07 -4.76 40.32
CA GLY A 499 12.30 -5.93 39.47
C GLY A 499 13.74 -6.06 38.96
N LYS A 500 13.94 -6.90 37.97
CA LYS A 500 15.21 -7.05 37.24
C LYS A 500 15.19 -6.28 35.93
N LEU A 501 16.37 -5.83 35.50
CA LEU A 501 16.58 -5.27 34.18
C LEU A 501 16.32 -6.36 33.13
N LYS A 502 15.50 -6.08 32.16
CA LYS A 502 15.17 -6.97 31.05
C LYS A 502 15.55 -6.33 29.71
N MET A 503 16.03 -7.14 28.77
CA MET A 503 16.20 -6.72 27.37
C MET A 503 14.88 -6.76 26.62
N GLY A 504 14.76 -5.91 25.61
CA GLY A 504 13.58 -5.84 24.74
C GLY A 504 12.77 -4.55 24.91
N PRO A 505 11.84 -4.33 23.97
CA PRO A 505 11.49 -5.18 22.83
C PRO A 505 12.52 -5.15 21.69
N ILE A 506 12.41 -6.12 20.76
CA ILE A 506 13.14 -6.10 19.48
C ILE A 506 12.62 -4.94 18.63
N TRP A 507 13.55 -4.23 17.99
CA TRP A 507 13.26 -3.09 17.15
C TRP A 507 14.36 -2.87 16.10
N ASP A 508 14.02 -2.24 14.95
CA ASP A 508 14.96 -1.69 13.96
C ASP A 508 15.89 -2.75 13.33
N MET A 509 15.28 -3.80 12.75
CA MET A 509 15.99 -4.93 12.16
C MET A 509 16.17 -4.82 10.63
N ASP A 510 16.00 -3.65 10.04
CA ASP A 510 16.03 -3.47 8.58
C ASP A 510 17.43 -3.60 7.96
N VAL A 511 18.50 -3.50 8.76
CA VAL A 511 19.91 -3.78 8.37
C VAL A 511 20.39 -5.18 8.76
N ALA A 512 19.52 -5.99 9.37
CA ALA A 512 19.83 -7.36 9.78
C ALA A 512 19.71 -8.38 8.61
N TYR A 513 20.00 -9.63 8.89
CA TYR A 513 19.87 -10.76 7.96
C TYR A 513 20.59 -10.50 6.63
N GLY A 514 21.83 -10.04 6.69
CA GLY A 514 22.68 -9.79 5.53
C GLY A 514 22.28 -8.59 4.68
N ASN A 515 21.34 -7.75 5.15
CA ASN A 515 20.88 -6.56 4.41
C ASN A 515 21.85 -5.36 4.56
N ILE A 516 23.10 -5.59 4.28
CA ILE A 516 24.21 -4.65 4.40
C ILE A 516 25.13 -4.78 3.18
N SER A 517 26.02 -3.82 2.98
CA SER A 517 27.02 -3.90 1.92
C SER A 517 27.94 -5.11 2.09
N GLN A 518 28.26 -5.79 0.99
CA GLN A 518 29.26 -6.86 0.96
C GLN A 518 30.64 -6.42 1.49
N ALA A 519 30.93 -5.12 1.49
CA ALA A 519 32.15 -4.59 2.11
C ALA A 519 32.17 -4.80 3.63
N ASN A 520 31.01 -4.87 4.28
CA ASN A 520 30.90 -5.26 5.69
C ASN A 520 30.76 -6.79 5.79
N GLN A 521 31.90 -7.48 5.66
CA GLN A 521 31.93 -8.96 5.69
C GLN A 521 31.40 -9.53 7.02
N THR A 522 31.55 -8.80 8.12
CA THR A 522 31.11 -9.26 9.44
C THR A 522 29.61 -9.47 9.51
N CYS A 523 28.79 -8.49 9.10
CA CYS A 523 27.33 -8.58 9.16
C CYS A 523 26.69 -9.12 7.87
N TYR A 524 27.39 -9.02 6.72
CA TYR A 524 26.94 -9.56 5.46
C TYR A 524 26.96 -11.09 5.42
N ASN A 525 28.05 -11.70 5.88
CA ASN A 525 28.20 -13.16 5.87
C ASN A 525 27.30 -13.81 6.92
N PRO A 526 26.64 -14.93 6.61
CA PRO A 526 25.87 -15.70 7.60
C PRO A 526 26.76 -16.38 8.63
N GLU A 527 28.05 -16.57 8.36
CA GLU A 527 29.02 -17.17 9.28
C GLU A 527 29.66 -16.15 10.22
N GLY A 528 30.21 -16.61 11.33
CA GLY A 528 30.86 -15.79 12.35
C GLY A 528 29.88 -15.22 13.37
N PHE A 529 30.32 -15.06 14.62
CA PHE A 529 29.58 -14.34 15.65
C PHE A 529 29.76 -12.84 15.49
N TYR A 530 28.77 -12.05 15.92
CA TYR A 530 28.83 -10.59 15.94
C TYR A 530 28.43 -10.03 17.30
N ILE A 531 27.19 -10.25 17.74
CA ILE A 531 26.66 -9.73 19.00
C ILE A 531 27.40 -10.31 20.22
N LYS A 532 27.95 -11.52 20.08
CA LYS A 532 28.78 -12.17 21.11
C LYS A 532 29.91 -11.28 21.64
N TYR A 533 30.42 -10.38 20.80
CA TYR A 533 31.55 -9.50 21.14
C TYR A 533 31.13 -8.18 21.76
N ALA A 534 29.85 -7.87 21.86
CA ALA A 534 29.36 -6.75 22.63
C ALA A 534 29.68 -6.92 24.13
N GLN A 535 30.02 -5.83 24.81
CA GLN A 535 30.72 -5.85 26.09
C GLN A 535 30.06 -6.70 27.17
N TRP A 536 28.77 -6.53 27.41
CA TRP A 536 28.03 -7.31 28.41
C TRP A 536 27.95 -8.80 28.00
N TYR A 537 27.68 -9.09 26.71
CA TYR A 537 27.58 -10.46 26.22
C TYR A 537 28.94 -11.16 26.26
N THR A 538 30.04 -10.49 25.94
CA THR A 538 31.39 -11.05 26.10
C THR A 538 31.65 -11.51 27.55
N ARG A 539 31.11 -10.78 28.52
CA ARG A 539 31.25 -11.17 29.94
C ARG A 539 30.29 -12.32 30.30
N MET A 540 29.02 -12.25 29.86
CA MET A 540 28.02 -13.30 30.11
C MET A 540 28.43 -14.66 29.51
N TYR A 541 29.13 -14.66 28.40
CA TYR A 541 29.70 -15.90 27.80
C TYR A 541 30.71 -16.62 28.68
N LYS A 542 31.18 -16.02 29.77
CA LYS A 542 32.02 -16.65 30.79
C LYS A 542 31.20 -17.33 31.90
N ASP A 543 29.89 -17.19 31.90
CA ASP A 543 28.99 -17.83 32.84
C ASP A 543 28.46 -19.15 32.25
N PRO A 544 28.77 -20.33 32.84
CA PRO A 544 28.26 -21.61 32.38
C PRO A 544 26.73 -21.70 32.35
N ALA A 545 26.05 -21.00 33.28
CA ALA A 545 24.58 -20.99 33.32
C ALA A 545 24.00 -20.24 32.11
N PHE A 546 24.62 -19.10 31.72
CA PHE A 546 24.27 -18.37 30.50
C PHE A 546 24.45 -19.26 29.26
N ILE A 547 25.58 -19.93 29.10
CA ILE A 547 25.84 -20.83 27.98
C ILE A 547 24.83 -21.97 27.92
N ALA A 548 24.52 -22.61 29.04
CA ALA A 548 23.55 -23.69 29.10
C ALA A 548 22.15 -23.20 28.65
N ARG A 549 21.71 -22.03 29.13
CA ARG A 549 20.42 -21.43 28.75
C ARG A 549 20.42 -20.99 27.29
N LEU A 550 21.50 -20.41 26.81
CA LEU A 550 21.70 -19.99 25.44
C LEU A 550 21.54 -21.17 24.46
N LYS A 551 22.19 -22.30 24.73
CA LYS A 551 22.08 -23.53 23.92
C LYS A 551 20.66 -24.07 23.91
N GLN A 552 20.00 -24.09 25.06
CA GLN A 552 18.60 -24.54 25.17
C GLN A 552 17.69 -23.65 24.32
N ARG A 553 17.81 -22.33 24.42
CA ARG A 553 16.97 -21.40 23.70
C ARG A 553 17.29 -21.34 22.21
N PHE A 554 18.55 -21.46 21.82
CA PHE A 554 18.90 -21.59 20.41
C PHE A 554 18.29 -22.86 19.79
N ASN A 555 18.36 -24.02 20.46
CA ASN A 555 17.73 -25.25 19.99
C ASN A 555 16.21 -25.09 19.85
N TYR A 556 15.57 -24.29 20.71
CA TYR A 556 14.16 -23.92 20.53
C TYR A 556 13.94 -23.19 19.20
N PHE A 557 14.65 -22.09 18.93
CA PHE A 557 14.53 -21.36 17.66
C PHE A 557 14.87 -22.23 16.45
N TYR A 558 15.90 -23.07 16.55
CA TYR A 558 16.29 -23.98 15.49
C TYR A 558 15.19 -25.00 15.18
N SER A 559 14.55 -25.56 16.19
CA SER A 559 13.43 -26.50 16.00
C SER A 559 12.18 -25.83 15.38
N HIS A 560 12.02 -24.51 15.52
CA HIS A 560 10.95 -23.72 14.92
C HIS A 560 11.35 -23.07 13.58
N MET A 561 12.53 -23.39 13.02
CA MET A 561 13.03 -22.76 11.80
C MET A 561 12.04 -22.86 10.63
N ASN A 562 11.39 -24.02 10.45
CA ASN A 562 10.40 -24.22 9.40
C ASN A 562 9.15 -23.36 9.60
N GLU A 563 8.72 -23.17 10.83
CA GLU A 563 7.59 -22.29 11.19
C GLU A 563 7.92 -20.83 10.94
N ILE A 564 9.13 -20.40 11.31
CA ILE A 564 9.65 -19.06 11.04
C ILE A 564 9.69 -18.80 9.53
N LEU A 565 10.21 -19.74 8.73
CA LEU A 565 10.25 -19.62 7.27
C LEU A 565 8.84 -19.68 6.64
N ALA A 566 7.92 -20.44 7.23
CA ALA A 566 6.52 -20.46 6.79
C ALA A 566 5.85 -19.08 7.00
N ASN A 567 6.13 -18.40 8.12
CA ASN A 567 5.66 -17.03 8.35
C ASN A 567 6.25 -16.05 7.32
N VAL A 568 7.55 -16.14 7.02
CA VAL A 568 8.17 -15.33 5.95
C VAL A 568 7.49 -15.57 4.61
N ASN A 569 7.15 -16.81 4.27
CA ASN A 569 6.45 -17.14 3.03
C ASN A 569 5.01 -16.57 3.03
N ALA A 570 4.31 -16.65 4.15
CA ALA A 570 2.96 -16.10 4.29
C ALA A 570 2.95 -14.58 4.10
N ASP A 571 3.86 -13.86 4.77
CA ASP A 571 4.03 -12.43 4.62
C ASP A 571 4.44 -12.04 3.20
N ALA A 572 5.36 -12.79 2.58
CA ALA A 572 5.77 -12.57 1.19
C ALA A 572 4.61 -12.74 0.21
N GLN A 573 3.75 -13.74 0.42
CA GLN A 573 2.56 -13.94 -0.40
C GLN A 573 1.51 -12.83 -0.14
N TYR A 574 1.36 -12.39 1.09
CA TYR A 574 0.47 -11.28 1.45
C TYR A 574 0.90 -9.97 0.81
N LEU A 575 2.21 -9.73 0.70
CA LEU A 575 2.80 -8.54 0.05
C LEU A 575 2.94 -8.66 -1.47
N LYS A 576 2.51 -9.76 -2.09
CA LYS A 576 2.77 -10.07 -3.52
C LYS A 576 2.45 -8.91 -4.47
N TYR A 577 1.28 -8.28 -4.31
CA TYR A 577 0.87 -7.17 -5.17
C TYR A 577 1.42 -5.83 -4.69
N SER A 578 1.39 -5.60 -3.38
CA SER A 578 1.85 -4.34 -2.80
C SER A 578 3.35 -4.11 -2.97
N ALA A 579 4.17 -5.16 -2.94
CA ALA A 579 5.60 -5.06 -3.21
C ALA A 579 5.90 -4.54 -4.61
N GLN A 580 5.14 -4.98 -5.60
CA GLN A 580 5.27 -4.49 -6.97
C GLN A 580 4.80 -3.03 -7.08
N GLU A 581 3.63 -2.71 -6.53
CA GLU A 581 3.11 -1.34 -6.51
C GLU A 581 4.05 -0.37 -5.77
N ASN A 582 4.64 -0.84 -4.66
CA ASN A 582 5.67 -0.09 -3.93
C ASN A 582 6.90 0.17 -4.80
N ASN A 583 7.33 -0.84 -5.59
CA ASN A 583 8.46 -0.67 -6.50
C ASN A 583 8.12 0.25 -7.68
N ASP A 584 6.89 0.23 -8.18
CA ASP A 584 6.47 1.11 -9.27
C ASP A 584 6.53 2.60 -8.86
N VAL A 585 6.38 2.90 -7.57
CA VAL A 585 6.54 4.27 -7.02
C VAL A 585 7.99 4.60 -6.69
N TRP A 586 8.72 3.68 -6.05
CA TRP A 586 10.02 3.99 -5.45
C TRP A 586 11.22 3.44 -6.23
N HIS A 587 11.01 2.54 -7.20
CA HIS A 587 12.02 1.94 -8.08
C HIS A 587 13.20 1.29 -7.35
N LEU A 588 12.94 0.62 -6.20
CA LEU A 588 13.99 0.16 -5.29
C LEU A 588 14.69 -1.13 -5.73
N LEU A 589 14.00 -2.01 -6.44
CA LEU A 589 14.49 -3.38 -6.70
C LEU A 589 15.73 -3.42 -7.61
N ASN A 590 15.92 -2.38 -8.45
CA ASN A 590 17.04 -2.29 -9.38
C ASN A 590 18.02 -1.15 -9.03
N VAL A 591 17.90 -0.56 -7.82
CA VAL A 591 18.73 0.59 -7.41
C VAL A 591 19.56 0.21 -6.20
N LYS A 592 20.85 0.52 -6.25
CA LYS A 592 21.74 0.44 -5.09
C LYS A 592 21.34 1.48 -4.04
N THR A 593 21.04 1.02 -2.83
CA THR A 593 20.62 1.87 -1.73
C THR A 593 21.54 1.64 -0.54
N TRP A 594 22.13 2.69 -0.01
CA TRP A 594 22.91 2.59 1.23
C TRP A 594 21.99 2.24 2.42
N PRO A 595 22.41 1.38 3.34
CA PRO A 595 23.69 0.63 3.44
C PRO A 595 23.71 -0.65 2.58
N ASN A 596 22.61 -1.04 1.97
CA ASN A 596 22.47 -2.23 1.14
C ASN A 596 22.92 -1.91 -0.30
N TYR A 597 23.97 -2.58 -0.76
CA TYR A 597 24.45 -2.44 -2.13
C TYR A 597 24.15 -3.66 -3.01
N ASN A 598 23.48 -4.67 -2.48
CA ASN A 598 23.06 -5.84 -3.26
C ASN A 598 21.82 -5.52 -4.08
N ILE A 599 21.74 -6.07 -5.27
CA ILE A 599 20.61 -5.94 -6.19
C ILE A 599 20.23 -7.36 -6.63
N TRP A 600 19.04 -7.80 -6.21
CA TRP A 600 18.51 -9.11 -6.58
C TRP A 600 17.48 -9.03 -7.71
N GLY A 601 17.08 -7.83 -8.13
CA GLY A 601 16.33 -7.50 -9.34
C GLY A 601 14.84 -7.79 -9.29
N SER A 602 14.35 -8.52 -8.30
CA SER A 602 12.93 -8.79 -8.12
C SER A 602 12.57 -9.00 -6.65
N TYR A 603 11.31 -8.74 -6.30
CA TYR A 603 10.82 -9.00 -4.94
C TYR A 603 10.99 -10.47 -4.53
N GLN A 604 10.70 -11.40 -5.43
CA GLN A 604 10.84 -12.83 -5.19
C GLN A 604 12.30 -13.20 -4.86
N ASN A 605 13.25 -12.62 -5.57
CA ASN A 605 14.67 -12.85 -5.32
C ASN A 605 15.12 -12.25 -3.99
N GLU A 606 14.63 -11.05 -3.61
CA GLU A 606 14.91 -10.44 -2.30
C GLU A 606 14.39 -11.31 -1.15
N VAL A 607 13.19 -11.87 -1.29
CA VAL A 607 12.62 -12.82 -0.31
C VAL A 607 13.41 -14.13 -0.28
N GLN A 608 13.78 -14.66 -1.45
CA GLN A 608 14.53 -15.91 -1.52
C GLN A 608 15.92 -15.76 -0.89
N GLU A 609 16.58 -14.64 -1.13
CA GLU A 609 17.89 -14.36 -0.53
C GLU A 609 17.81 -14.23 1.00
N LEU A 610 16.82 -13.54 1.52
CA LEU A 610 16.55 -13.48 2.96
C LEU A 610 16.42 -14.88 3.56
N LYS A 611 15.66 -15.77 2.92
CA LYS A 611 15.45 -17.15 3.38
C LYS A 611 16.73 -17.97 3.33
N VAL A 612 17.48 -17.87 2.25
CA VAL A 612 18.76 -18.59 2.08
C VAL A 612 19.76 -18.11 3.13
N TRP A 613 19.89 -16.79 3.30
CA TRP A 613 20.77 -16.22 4.31
C TRP A 613 20.40 -16.71 5.72
N PHE A 614 19.10 -16.64 6.06
CA PHE A 614 18.59 -17.08 7.37
C PHE A 614 18.85 -18.57 7.60
N THR A 615 18.59 -19.43 6.62
CA THR A 615 18.84 -20.86 6.71
C THR A 615 20.33 -21.16 6.94
N ASN A 616 21.21 -20.58 6.11
CA ASN A 616 22.66 -20.75 6.26
C ASN A 616 23.13 -20.27 7.63
N ARG A 617 22.54 -19.16 8.14
CA ARG A 617 22.85 -18.64 9.46
C ARG A 617 22.48 -19.59 10.58
N MET A 618 21.28 -20.16 10.53
CA MET A 618 20.79 -21.10 11.53
C MET A 618 21.62 -22.38 11.56
N GLU A 619 21.98 -22.91 10.39
CA GLU A 619 22.84 -24.09 10.28
C GLU A 619 24.27 -23.85 10.82
N TRP A 620 24.84 -22.69 10.47
CA TRP A 620 26.15 -22.32 11.00
C TRP A 620 26.12 -22.19 12.54
N LEU A 621 25.13 -21.46 13.07
CA LEU A 621 24.97 -21.31 14.52
C LEU A 621 24.73 -22.65 15.23
N LYS A 622 23.94 -23.56 14.60
CA LYS A 622 23.73 -24.91 15.15
C LYS A 622 25.04 -25.63 15.35
N THR A 623 25.89 -25.62 14.33
CA THR A 623 27.24 -26.22 14.41
C THR A 623 28.07 -25.61 15.54
N GLN A 624 28.03 -24.27 15.70
CA GLN A 624 28.79 -23.58 16.74
C GLN A 624 28.29 -23.90 18.16
N PHE A 625 26.96 -23.84 18.36
CA PHE A 625 26.38 -24.11 19.68
C PHE A 625 26.46 -25.57 20.10
N ASP A 626 26.50 -26.54 19.16
CA ASP A 626 26.72 -27.92 19.47
C ASP A 626 28.16 -28.21 19.95
N GLN A 627 29.13 -27.39 19.47
CA GLN A 627 30.53 -27.49 19.85
C GLN A 627 30.87 -26.76 21.16
N MET A 628 30.03 -25.88 21.66
CA MET A 628 30.18 -25.20 22.96
C MET A 628 29.80 -26.16 24.12
#